data_2c5886ae88bf71f461acc6c1eaeec798
#
_entry.id   2c5886ae88bf71f461acc6c1eaeec798
#
_cell.length_a   1.000
_cell.length_b   1.000
_cell.length_c   1.000
_cell.angle_alpha   90.00
_cell.angle_beta   90.00
_cell.angle_gamma   90.00
#
_symmetry.space_group_name_H-M   'P 1'
#
loop_
_entity.id
_entity.type
_entity.pdbx_description
1 polymer ?
#
loop_
_entity_poly.entity_id
_entity_poly.type
_entity_poly.pdbx_seq_one_letter_code
_entity_poly.pdbx_strand_id
1 'polypeptide(L)'
;MKYFIKKIITLIITLLFISLLTFTAFSVIPGDAAVSKLGVDASPEAIARVRAEYELDQPVLTRYVHWLGKALHGDFGQSYKYDTMTVTQLLQSRLPVTILLAVMSFIIIIVVSLPLGMLSARYAGKWLDVVINQVTQITMAIPSFFLGIILTVIFGLVLKVFQPGGYVSMQEDLKGCIEYLILPAVAVALPKIAMVVKYLRNSVLSEMKKDYVRTAYSKGNSVNQVLYGHVLRNALIPVITFVAMVVAEILAGSLVIEQVFSIPGMGRLMITSISTRDYPVVQAAVLYITSIVVIINFLVDILYQLADPRVRT
;
A
#
# COMPACT_ATOMS: atom_id res chain seq x y z
N MET A 1 1.94 -7.35 -28.70
CA MET A 1 1.33 -8.62 -28.27
C MET A 1 2.28 -9.47 -27.41
N LYS A 2 3.48 -9.81 -27.87
CA LYS A 2 4.46 -10.65 -27.11
C LYS A 2 4.81 -10.08 -25.72
N TYR A 3 4.94 -8.77 -25.57
CA TYR A 3 5.23 -8.14 -24.28
C TYR A 3 4.10 -8.32 -23.26
N PHE A 4 2.86 -8.08 -23.65
CA PHE A 4 1.69 -8.28 -22.78
C PHE A 4 1.58 -9.71 -22.30
N ILE A 5 1.76 -10.68 -23.20
CA ILE A 5 1.74 -12.11 -22.85
C ILE A 5 2.86 -12.42 -21.84
N LYS A 6 4.09 -11.92 -22.09
CA LYS A 6 5.21 -12.10 -21.16
C LYS A 6 4.90 -11.51 -19.78
N LYS A 7 4.30 -10.32 -19.70
CA LYS A 7 3.93 -9.66 -18.44
C LYS A 7 2.83 -10.42 -17.69
N ILE A 8 1.81 -10.92 -18.38
CA ILE A 8 0.75 -11.76 -17.78
C ILE A 8 1.35 -13.06 -17.25
N ILE A 9 2.22 -13.71 -18.00
CA ILE A 9 2.91 -14.94 -17.55
C ILE A 9 3.74 -14.63 -16.30
N THR A 10 4.51 -13.53 -16.29
CA THR A 10 5.29 -13.10 -15.13
C THR A 10 4.37 -12.85 -13.91
N LEU A 11 3.25 -12.17 -14.10
CA LEU A 11 2.26 -11.92 -13.04
C LEU A 11 1.76 -13.23 -12.44
N ILE A 12 1.32 -14.18 -13.28
CA ILE A 12 0.82 -15.50 -12.83
C ILE A 12 1.92 -16.25 -12.07
N ILE A 13 3.14 -16.33 -12.63
CA ILE A 13 4.27 -17.01 -11.99
C ILE A 13 4.58 -16.37 -10.63
N THR A 14 4.59 -15.04 -10.55
CA THR A 14 4.84 -14.31 -9.30
C THR A 14 3.77 -14.62 -8.26
N LEU A 15 2.50 -14.61 -8.63
CA LEU A 15 1.40 -14.93 -7.70
C LEU A 15 1.46 -16.39 -7.23
N LEU A 16 1.74 -17.34 -8.13
CA LEU A 16 1.92 -18.75 -7.77
C LEU A 16 3.11 -18.95 -6.85
N PHE A 17 4.23 -18.29 -7.14
CA PHE A 17 5.44 -18.39 -6.30
C PHE A 17 5.18 -17.85 -4.89
N ILE A 18 4.55 -16.67 -4.79
CA ILE A 18 4.23 -16.06 -3.50
C ILE A 18 3.21 -16.88 -2.71
N SER A 19 2.17 -17.41 -3.38
CA SER A 19 1.18 -18.29 -2.73
C SER A 19 1.83 -19.56 -2.17
N LEU A 20 2.72 -20.20 -2.95
CA LEU A 20 3.45 -21.38 -2.51
C LEU A 20 4.39 -21.08 -1.35
N LEU A 21 5.15 -19.97 -1.45
CA LEU A 21 6.08 -19.53 -0.41
C LEU A 21 5.33 -19.22 0.90
N THR A 22 4.23 -18.46 0.82
CA THR A 22 3.40 -18.15 1.97
C THR A 22 2.80 -19.40 2.60
N PHE A 23 2.20 -20.29 1.79
CA PHE A 23 1.62 -21.54 2.28
C PHE A 23 2.67 -22.41 2.97
N THR A 24 3.83 -22.58 2.36
CA THR A 24 4.93 -23.38 2.91
C THR A 24 5.47 -22.76 4.20
N ALA A 25 5.68 -21.44 4.22
CA ALA A 25 6.17 -20.74 5.41
C ALA A 25 5.25 -20.99 6.62
N PHE A 26 3.93 -20.87 6.46
CA PHE A 26 2.98 -21.12 7.55
C PHE A 26 2.83 -22.63 7.88
N SER A 27 3.13 -23.51 6.92
CA SER A 27 3.12 -24.96 7.17
C SER A 27 4.33 -25.46 8.00
N VAL A 28 5.43 -24.70 8.01
CA VAL A 28 6.68 -25.03 8.73
C VAL A 28 6.72 -24.40 10.14
N ILE A 29 5.86 -23.39 10.42
CA ILE A 29 5.82 -22.78 11.75
C ILE A 29 5.49 -23.82 12.81
N PRO A 30 6.33 -23.94 13.89
CA PRO A 30 6.07 -24.88 14.97
C PRO A 30 4.72 -24.61 15.65
N GLY A 31 3.89 -25.64 15.75
CA GLY A 31 2.57 -25.58 16.39
C GLY A 31 1.56 -26.41 15.62
N ASP A 32 0.59 -26.95 16.33
CA ASP A 32 -0.50 -27.70 15.74
C ASP A 32 -1.67 -26.75 15.44
N ALA A 33 -2.06 -26.63 14.17
CA ALA A 33 -3.18 -25.81 13.77
C ALA A 33 -4.50 -26.24 14.44
N ALA A 34 -4.69 -27.54 14.70
CA ALA A 34 -5.85 -28.07 15.40
C ALA A 34 -5.86 -27.64 16.88
N VAL A 35 -4.69 -27.65 17.54
CA VAL A 35 -4.56 -27.15 18.93
C VAL A 35 -4.71 -25.62 18.96
N SER A 36 -4.22 -24.92 17.94
CA SER A 36 -4.39 -23.45 17.83
C SER A 36 -5.86 -23.05 17.70
N LYS A 37 -6.69 -23.86 17.04
CA LYS A 37 -8.13 -23.64 16.90
C LYS A 37 -8.91 -24.02 18.14
N LEU A 38 -8.65 -25.19 18.71
CA LEU A 38 -9.47 -25.77 19.79
C LEU A 38 -9.00 -25.40 21.19
N GLY A 39 -7.75 -24.91 21.32
CA GLY A 39 -7.10 -24.70 22.61
C GLY A 39 -6.34 -25.94 23.11
N VAL A 40 -5.49 -25.73 24.12
CA VAL A 40 -4.62 -26.79 24.67
C VAL A 40 -5.37 -27.85 25.49
N ASP A 41 -6.57 -27.54 25.95
CA ASP A 41 -7.41 -28.41 26.78
C ASP A 41 -8.38 -29.27 25.95
N ALA A 42 -8.28 -29.25 24.63
CA ALA A 42 -9.16 -30.00 23.74
C ALA A 42 -8.92 -31.51 23.83
N SER A 43 -10.01 -32.29 23.70
CA SER A 43 -9.88 -33.75 23.71
C SER A 43 -9.07 -34.27 22.51
N PRO A 44 -8.30 -35.37 22.66
CA PRO A 44 -7.55 -35.96 21.55
C PRO A 44 -8.42 -36.28 20.32
N GLU A 45 -9.68 -36.68 20.55
CA GLU A 45 -10.63 -36.99 19.48
C GLU A 45 -11.07 -35.71 18.71
N ALA A 46 -11.26 -34.58 19.41
CA ALA A 46 -11.58 -33.30 18.79
C ALA A 46 -10.39 -32.81 17.93
N ILE A 47 -9.17 -32.93 18.47
CA ILE A 47 -7.94 -32.57 17.73
C ILE A 47 -7.80 -33.44 16.48
N ALA A 48 -8.03 -34.77 16.59
CA ALA A 48 -7.95 -35.68 15.44
C ALA A 48 -8.98 -35.32 14.34
N ARG A 49 -10.22 -34.95 14.72
CA ARG A 49 -11.24 -34.51 13.76
C ARG A 49 -10.80 -33.24 13.00
N VAL A 50 -10.31 -32.24 13.71
CA VAL A 50 -9.86 -30.99 13.08
C VAL A 50 -8.64 -31.22 12.21
N ARG A 51 -7.71 -32.11 12.58
CA ARG A 51 -6.59 -32.50 11.72
C ARG A 51 -7.05 -33.15 10.42
N ALA A 52 -8.04 -34.03 10.49
CA ALA A 52 -8.62 -34.66 9.30
C ALA A 52 -9.38 -33.64 8.44
N GLU A 53 -10.18 -32.73 9.04
CA GLU A 53 -10.93 -31.68 8.35
C GLU A 53 -10.00 -30.71 7.58
N TYR A 54 -8.87 -30.32 8.17
CA TYR A 54 -7.88 -29.44 7.56
C TYR A 54 -6.79 -30.18 6.77
N GLU A 55 -6.93 -31.48 6.58
CA GLU A 55 -5.98 -32.32 5.85
C GLU A 55 -4.54 -32.22 6.40
N LEU A 56 -4.36 -31.93 7.71
CA LEU A 56 -3.05 -31.61 8.29
C LEU A 56 -2.07 -32.78 8.22
N ASP A 57 -2.56 -34.02 8.09
CA ASP A 57 -1.77 -35.24 7.98
C ASP A 57 -1.31 -35.51 6.52
N GLN A 58 -1.78 -34.72 5.55
CA GLN A 58 -1.38 -34.83 4.16
C GLN A 58 -0.05 -34.13 3.87
N PRO A 59 0.70 -34.56 2.85
CA PRO A 59 1.91 -33.85 2.41
C PRO A 59 1.63 -32.38 2.07
N VAL A 60 2.56 -31.46 2.42
CA VAL A 60 2.40 -30.03 2.23
C VAL A 60 2.01 -29.65 0.80
N LEU A 61 2.58 -30.32 -0.20
CA LEU A 61 2.28 -30.04 -1.61
C LEU A 61 0.82 -30.40 -1.98
N THR A 62 0.31 -31.53 -1.47
CA THR A 62 -1.09 -31.94 -1.68
C THR A 62 -2.04 -30.92 -1.06
N ARG A 63 -1.77 -30.52 0.17
CA ARG A 63 -2.54 -29.48 0.88
C ARG A 63 -2.51 -28.14 0.13
N TYR A 64 -1.35 -27.75 -0.40
CA TYR A 64 -1.20 -26.53 -1.20
C TYR A 64 -2.06 -26.57 -2.46
N VAL A 65 -2.05 -27.66 -3.21
CA VAL A 65 -2.84 -27.78 -4.45
C VAL A 65 -4.34 -27.73 -4.14
N HIS A 66 -4.82 -28.41 -3.09
CA HIS A 66 -6.22 -28.35 -2.66
C HIS A 66 -6.61 -26.95 -2.21
N TRP A 67 -5.77 -26.31 -1.39
CA TRP A 67 -5.99 -24.93 -0.92
C TRP A 67 -6.00 -23.94 -2.09
N LEU A 68 -5.05 -24.05 -3.03
CA LEU A 68 -4.99 -23.18 -4.20
C LEU A 68 -6.24 -23.33 -5.08
N GLY A 69 -6.70 -24.58 -5.27
CA GLY A 69 -7.96 -24.85 -5.98
C GLY A 69 -9.15 -24.13 -5.35
N LYS A 70 -9.32 -24.20 -4.02
CA LYS A 70 -10.35 -23.50 -3.27
C LYS A 70 -10.17 -21.96 -3.36
N ALA A 71 -8.94 -21.47 -3.17
CA ALA A 71 -8.62 -20.06 -3.22
C ALA A 71 -8.92 -19.40 -4.58
N LEU A 72 -8.71 -20.11 -5.69
CA LEU A 72 -9.09 -19.64 -7.04
C LEU A 72 -10.60 -19.46 -7.21
N HIS A 73 -11.43 -20.11 -6.39
CA HIS A 73 -12.90 -19.92 -6.34
C HIS A 73 -13.31 -18.93 -5.24
N GLY A 74 -12.35 -18.27 -4.58
CA GLY A 74 -12.62 -17.31 -3.52
C GLY A 74 -12.89 -17.93 -2.14
N ASP A 75 -12.67 -19.22 -1.98
CA ASP A 75 -12.77 -19.94 -0.70
C ASP A 75 -11.38 -20.06 -0.06
N PHE A 76 -11.11 -19.25 0.96
CA PHE A 76 -9.87 -19.29 1.75
C PHE A 76 -10.02 -20.09 3.06
N GLY A 77 -11.16 -20.78 3.24
CA GLY A 77 -11.45 -21.59 4.42
C GLY A 77 -12.04 -20.80 5.57
N GLN A 78 -12.00 -21.43 6.76
CA GLN A 78 -12.53 -20.87 8.01
C GLN A 78 -11.40 -20.24 8.84
N SER A 79 -11.74 -19.14 9.53
CA SER A 79 -10.85 -18.57 10.54
C SER A 79 -10.74 -19.50 11.75
N TYR A 80 -9.58 -19.55 12.38
CA TYR A 80 -9.43 -20.29 13.64
C TYR A 80 -9.97 -19.52 14.83
N LYS A 81 -10.03 -18.18 14.74
CA LYS A 81 -10.44 -17.28 15.80
C LYS A 81 -11.92 -16.87 15.70
N TYR A 82 -12.43 -16.70 14.49
CA TYR A 82 -13.78 -16.21 14.23
C TYR A 82 -14.66 -17.36 13.73
N ASP A 83 -15.23 -18.13 14.65
CA ASP A 83 -15.99 -19.37 14.33
C ASP A 83 -17.20 -19.15 13.41
N THR A 84 -17.75 -17.92 13.39
CA THR A 84 -18.95 -17.59 12.59
C THR A 84 -18.66 -16.96 11.25
N MET A 85 -17.40 -16.67 10.92
CA MET A 85 -17.02 -15.95 9.69
C MET A 85 -16.01 -16.73 8.88
N THR A 86 -16.26 -16.83 7.57
CA THR A 86 -15.24 -17.32 6.65
C THR A 86 -14.11 -16.30 6.48
N VAL A 87 -12.93 -16.77 6.11
CA VAL A 87 -11.78 -15.89 5.82
C VAL A 87 -12.15 -14.86 4.75
N THR A 88 -12.88 -15.28 3.71
CA THR A 88 -13.35 -14.39 2.62
C THR A 88 -14.23 -13.25 3.16
N GLN A 89 -15.18 -13.54 4.04
CA GLN A 89 -16.03 -12.51 4.67
C GLN A 89 -15.21 -11.54 5.53
N LEU A 90 -14.24 -12.04 6.29
CA LEU A 90 -13.33 -11.19 7.06
C LEU A 90 -12.55 -10.23 6.16
N LEU A 91 -11.94 -10.73 5.08
CA LEU A 91 -11.21 -9.89 4.14
C LEU A 91 -12.12 -8.83 3.48
N GLN A 92 -13.29 -9.25 3.01
CA GLN A 92 -14.25 -8.33 2.38
C GLN A 92 -14.74 -7.22 3.32
N SER A 93 -14.88 -7.50 4.61
CA SER A 93 -15.29 -6.50 5.59
C SER A 93 -14.19 -5.47 5.91
N ARG A 94 -12.89 -5.84 5.75
CA ARG A 94 -11.74 -5.00 6.12
C ARG A 94 -11.15 -4.23 4.96
N LEU A 95 -11.25 -4.77 3.76
CA LEU A 95 -10.67 -4.19 2.54
C LEU A 95 -11.15 -2.77 2.22
N PRO A 96 -12.46 -2.43 2.31
CA PRO A 96 -12.93 -1.11 1.90
C PRO A 96 -12.26 0.04 2.67
N VAL A 97 -12.05 -0.09 3.97
CA VAL A 97 -11.39 0.96 4.77
C VAL A 97 -9.91 1.10 4.44
N THR A 98 -9.20 0.00 4.18
CA THR A 98 -7.80 0.03 3.74
C THR A 98 -7.67 0.73 2.39
N ILE A 99 -8.57 0.42 1.43
CA ILE A 99 -8.60 1.09 0.11
C ILE A 99 -8.91 2.58 0.28
N LEU A 100 -9.92 2.93 1.09
CA LEU A 100 -10.26 4.33 1.33
C LEU A 100 -9.07 5.11 1.92
N LEU A 101 -8.41 4.54 2.92
CA LEU A 101 -7.19 5.13 3.51
C LEU A 101 -6.09 5.33 2.46
N ALA A 102 -5.85 4.33 1.61
CA ALA A 102 -4.86 4.41 0.55
C ALA A 102 -5.21 5.47 -0.50
N VAL A 103 -6.47 5.55 -0.93
CA VAL A 103 -6.94 6.56 -1.88
C VAL A 103 -6.83 7.97 -1.30
N MET A 104 -7.24 8.18 -0.05
CA MET A 104 -7.10 9.47 0.63
C MET A 104 -5.64 9.89 0.74
N SER A 105 -4.76 8.97 1.16
CA SER A 105 -3.31 9.22 1.22
C SER A 105 -2.75 9.60 -0.15
N PHE A 106 -3.14 8.88 -1.20
CA PHE A 106 -2.72 9.16 -2.57
C PHE A 106 -3.15 10.54 -3.04
N ILE A 107 -4.40 10.93 -2.80
CA ILE A 107 -4.92 12.26 -3.15
C ILE A 107 -4.10 13.35 -2.43
N ILE A 108 -3.85 13.19 -1.12
CA ILE A 108 -3.04 14.12 -0.33
C ILE A 108 -1.62 14.24 -0.91
N ILE A 109 -1.00 13.10 -1.27
CA ILE A 109 0.33 13.10 -1.87
C ILE A 109 0.35 13.93 -3.14
N ILE A 110 -0.57 13.71 -4.07
CA ILE A 110 -0.60 14.42 -5.35
C ILE A 110 -0.87 15.92 -5.15
N VAL A 111 -1.89 16.25 -4.37
CA VAL A 111 -2.32 17.64 -4.15
C VAL A 111 -1.23 18.48 -3.49
N VAL A 112 -0.44 17.87 -2.58
CA VAL A 112 0.61 18.61 -1.86
C VAL A 112 1.96 18.55 -2.58
N SER A 113 2.34 17.41 -3.12
CA SER A 113 3.69 17.25 -3.69
C SER A 113 3.89 17.98 -5.01
N LEU A 114 2.87 18.03 -5.88
CA LEU A 114 3.02 18.70 -7.18
C LEU A 114 3.27 20.21 -7.03
N PRO A 115 2.48 20.98 -6.26
CA PRO A 115 2.77 22.39 -6.03
C PRO A 115 4.11 22.62 -5.33
N LEU A 116 4.43 21.85 -4.28
CA LEU A 116 5.67 22.00 -3.53
C LEU A 116 6.91 21.66 -4.37
N GLY A 117 6.86 20.61 -5.17
CA GLY A 117 7.95 20.22 -6.07
C GLY A 117 8.21 21.25 -7.15
N MET A 118 7.14 21.79 -7.75
CA MET A 118 7.22 22.87 -8.74
C MET A 118 7.75 24.16 -8.11
N LEU A 119 7.29 24.51 -6.90
CA LEU A 119 7.75 25.70 -6.16
C LEU A 119 9.24 25.58 -5.84
N SER A 120 9.69 24.43 -5.35
CA SER A 120 11.10 24.13 -5.06
C SER A 120 11.96 24.24 -6.33
N ALA A 121 11.50 23.68 -7.47
CA ALA A 121 12.21 23.77 -8.74
C ALA A 121 12.30 25.21 -9.27
N ARG A 122 11.18 25.99 -9.17
CA ARG A 122 11.12 27.37 -9.62
C ARG A 122 12.11 28.27 -8.86
N TYR A 123 12.25 28.06 -7.57
CA TYR A 123 13.12 28.84 -6.70
C TYR A 123 14.42 28.10 -6.36
N ALA A 124 14.88 27.22 -7.27
CA ALA A 124 16.08 26.43 -7.08
C ALA A 124 17.28 27.27 -6.64
N GLY A 125 17.94 26.85 -5.55
CA GLY A 125 19.08 27.55 -4.95
C GLY A 125 18.72 28.77 -4.08
N LYS A 126 17.43 29.16 -3.97
CA LYS A 126 16.97 30.22 -3.07
C LYS A 126 16.52 29.63 -1.73
N TRP A 127 16.33 30.51 -0.72
CA TRP A 127 15.96 30.14 0.64
C TRP A 127 14.73 29.19 0.70
N LEU A 128 13.72 29.46 -0.14
CA LEU A 128 12.49 28.65 -0.19
C LEU A 128 12.77 27.20 -0.62
N ASP A 129 13.61 27.01 -1.62
CA ASP A 129 14.07 25.70 -2.05
C ASP A 129 14.85 24.98 -0.95
N VAL A 130 15.73 25.71 -0.26
CA VAL A 130 16.50 25.16 0.88
C VAL A 130 15.56 24.68 1.98
N VAL A 131 14.57 25.51 2.38
CA VAL A 131 13.60 25.13 3.41
C VAL A 131 12.80 23.90 3.01
N ILE A 132 12.23 23.87 1.78
CA ILE A 132 11.47 22.72 1.28
C ILE A 132 12.34 21.45 1.28
N ASN A 133 13.59 21.54 0.83
CA ASN A 133 14.51 20.40 0.81
C ASN A 133 14.85 19.92 2.23
N GLN A 134 15.10 20.81 3.18
CA GLN A 134 15.38 20.41 4.58
C GLN A 134 14.16 19.75 5.23
N VAL A 135 12.96 20.33 5.07
CA VAL A 135 11.72 19.75 5.60
C VAL A 135 11.46 18.36 4.99
N THR A 136 11.59 18.23 3.67
CA THR A 136 11.40 16.94 3.00
C THR A 136 12.42 15.91 3.44
N GLN A 137 13.68 16.30 3.66
CA GLN A 137 14.72 15.40 4.11
C GLN A 137 14.46 14.89 5.54
N ILE A 138 14.05 15.78 6.45
CA ILE A 138 13.65 15.38 7.81
C ILE A 138 12.45 14.44 7.76
N THR A 139 11.42 14.79 6.98
CA THR A 139 10.18 13.99 6.87
C THR A 139 10.45 12.59 6.31
N MET A 140 11.36 12.45 5.34
CA MET A 140 11.76 11.13 4.79
C MET A 140 12.51 10.26 5.79
N ALA A 141 13.21 10.86 6.75
CA ALA A 141 13.97 10.12 7.75
C ALA A 141 13.08 9.53 8.86
N ILE A 142 11.84 10.01 9.00
CA ILE A 142 10.92 9.60 10.06
C ILE A 142 9.97 8.52 9.51
N PRO A 143 9.89 7.32 10.16
CA PRO A 143 8.93 6.31 9.77
C PRO A 143 7.47 6.80 9.88
N SER A 144 6.61 6.40 8.93
CA SER A 144 5.21 6.84 8.90
C SER A 144 4.44 6.53 10.19
N PHE A 145 4.66 5.37 10.79
CA PHE A 145 4.00 5.00 12.05
C PHE A 145 4.39 5.91 13.20
N PHE A 146 5.66 6.33 13.26
CA PHE A 146 6.13 7.25 14.28
C PHE A 146 5.53 8.66 14.09
N LEU A 147 5.43 9.12 12.83
CA LEU A 147 4.67 10.33 12.49
C LEU A 147 3.21 10.21 12.92
N GLY A 148 2.60 9.05 12.70
CA GLY A 148 1.24 8.76 13.16
C GLY A 148 1.07 8.92 14.66
N ILE A 149 2.01 8.40 15.44
CA ILE A 149 2.01 8.56 16.91
C ILE A 149 2.15 10.04 17.30
N ILE A 150 3.11 10.77 16.71
CA ILE A 150 3.31 12.21 16.96
C ILE A 150 2.04 12.99 16.64
N LEU A 151 1.43 12.76 15.49
CA LEU A 151 0.18 13.42 15.09
C LEU A 151 -0.96 13.08 16.06
N THR A 152 -1.08 11.83 16.51
CA THR A 152 -2.08 11.44 17.51
C THR A 152 -1.85 12.17 18.83
N VAL A 153 -0.61 12.31 19.29
CA VAL A 153 -0.28 13.07 20.50
C VAL A 153 -0.65 14.55 20.33
N ILE A 154 -0.23 15.18 19.23
CA ILE A 154 -0.48 16.61 18.99
C ILE A 154 -1.99 16.87 18.84
N PHE A 155 -2.66 16.19 17.92
CA PHE A 155 -4.06 16.48 17.58
C PHE A 155 -5.05 15.82 18.53
N GLY A 156 -4.70 14.67 19.13
CA GLY A 156 -5.56 13.95 20.06
C GLY A 156 -5.41 14.40 21.51
N LEU A 157 -4.18 14.48 22.04
CA LEU A 157 -3.95 14.75 23.46
C LEU A 157 -3.78 16.25 23.75
N VAL A 158 -3.00 16.98 22.92
CA VAL A 158 -2.68 18.39 23.17
C VAL A 158 -3.80 19.29 22.65
N LEU A 159 -4.14 19.21 21.37
CA LEU A 159 -5.15 20.07 20.73
C LEU A 159 -6.58 19.57 20.94
N LYS A 160 -6.76 18.28 21.24
CA LYS A 160 -8.07 17.62 21.49
C LYS A 160 -9.09 17.80 20.33
N VAL A 161 -8.59 17.90 19.10
CA VAL A 161 -9.42 18.00 17.88
C VAL A 161 -9.58 16.66 17.16
N PHE A 162 -8.87 15.63 17.59
CA PHE A 162 -8.93 14.28 17.09
C PHE A 162 -9.16 13.29 18.24
N GLN A 163 -10.13 12.39 18.10
CA GLN A 163 -10.42 11.36 19.12
C GLN A 163 -9.74 10.04 18.76
N PRO A 164 -8.63 9.64 19.41
CA PRO A 164 -8.01 8.35 19.18
C PRO A 164 -8.99 7.21 19.46
N GLY A 165 -9.09 6.23 18.54
CA GLY A 165 -10.04 5.10 18.68
C GLY A 165 -11.50 5.45 18.33
N GLY A 166 -11.80 6.66 17.92
CA GLY A 166 -13.15 7.10 17.52
C GLY A 166 -13.50 6.75 16.05
N TYR A 167 -12.98 5.65 15.53
CA TYR A 167 -13.33 5.20 14.18
C TYR A 167 -14.81 4.82 14.08
N VAL A 168 -15.50 5.37 13.08
CA VAL A 168 -16.87 5.03 12.71
C VAL A 168 -16.85 4.34 11.35
N SER A 169 -17.69 3.32 11.17
CA SER A 169 -17.71 2.58 9.90
C SER A 169 -18.35 3.41 8.77
N MET A 170 -17.93 3.12 7.53
CA MET A 170 -18.51 3.80 6.34
C MET A 170 -20.01 3.54 6.20
N GLN A 171 -20.49 2.41 6.69
CA GLN A 171 -21.90 2.03 6.63
C GLN A 171 -22.76 2.81 7.63
N GLU A 172 -22.18 3.22 8.74
CA GLU A 172 -22.88 3.97 9.81
C GLU A 172 -22.84 5.47 9.53
N ASP A 173 -21.63 6.02 9.28
CA ASP A 173 -21.42 7.43 8.97
C ASP A 173 -20.20 7.61 8.05
N LEU A 174 -20.44 7.77 6.77
CA LEU A 174 -19.38 7.99 5.78
C LEU A 174 -18.59 9.29 6.06
N LYS A 175 -19.25 10.36 6.51
CA LYS A 175 -18.60 11.64 6.78
C LYS A 175 -17.68 11.51 7.99
N GLY A 176 -18.15 10.96 9.09
CA GLY A 176 -17.34 10.71 10.29
C GLY A 176 -16.16 9.76 10.00
N CYS A 177 -16.38 8.74 9.16
CA CYS A 177 -15.31 7.87 8.69
C CYS A 177 -14.22 8.63 7.94
N ILE A 178 -14.58 9.48 6.97
CA ILE A 178 -13.63 10.28 6.20
C ILE A 178 -12.89 11.27 7.12
N GLU A 179 -13.60 11.97 8.00
CA GLU A 179 -13.00 12.91 8.96
C GLU A 179 -11.98 12.22 9.86
N TYR A 180 -12.32 11.03 10.36
CA TYR A 180 -11.39 10.24 11.16
C TYR A 180 -10.15 9.82 10.37
N LEU A 181 -10.31 9.41 9.10
CA LEU A 181 -9.23 8.91 8.26
C LEU A 181 -8.27 10.00 7.76
N ILE A 182 -8.60 11.30 7.87
CA ILE A 182 -7.72 12.40 7.43
C ILE A 182 -6.35 12.32 8.13
N LEU A 183 -6.33 12.20 9.44
CA LEU A 183 -5.07 12.18 10.21
C LEU A 183 -4.20 10.95 9.91
N PRO A 184 -4.74 9.72 9.91
CA PRO A 184 -4.06 8.53 9.41
C PRO A 184 -3.53 8.68 7.97
N ALA A 185 -4.36 9.23 7.06
CA ALA A 185 -3.96 9.44 5.67
C ALA A 185 -2.80 10.43 5.53
N VAL A 186 -2.79 11.50 6.32
CA VAL A 186 -1.65 12.44 6.41
C VAL A 186 -0.40 11.74 6.92
N ALA A 187 -0.51 10.87 7.94
CA ALA A 187 0.63 10.12 8.47
C ALA A 187 1.27 9.21 7.42
N VAL A 188 0.45 8.51 6.61
CA VAL A 188 0.93 7.69 5.47
C VAL A 188 1.54 8.58 4.39
N ALA A 189 0.91 9.72 4.10
CA ALA A 189 1.27 10.58 2.97
C ALA A 189 2.57 11.37 3.19
N LEU A 190 2.86 11.84 4.41
CA LEU A 190 3.97 12.77 4.67
C LEU A 190 5.33 12.30 4.12
N PRO A 191 5.82 11.09 4.39
CA PRO A 191 7.10 10.63 3.82
C PRO A 191 7.05 10.51 2.30
N LYS A 192 5.91 10.13 1.73
CA LYS A 192 5.71 9.98 0.29
C LYS A 192 5.63 11.32 -0.43
N ILE A 193 4.98 12.33 0.18
CA ILE A 193 5.02 13.73 -0.30
C ILE A 193 6.47 14.17 -0.45
N ALA A 194 7.29 13.97 0.58
CA ALA A 194 8.69 14.37 0.57
C ALA A 194 9.48 13.70 -0.57
N MET A 195 9.24 12.40 -0.80
CA MET A 195 9.86 11.65 -1.90
C MET A 195 9.44 12.22 -3.27
N VAL A 196 8.13 12.42 -3.48
CA VAL A 196 7.60 12.92 -4.78
C VAL A 196 8.04 14.37 -5.03
N VAL A 197 8.05 15.24 -4.01
CA VAL A 197 8.56 16.61 -4.11
C VAL A 197 10.00 16.61 -4.62
N LYS A 198 10.87 15.83 -4.00
CA LYS A 198 12.29 15.72 -4.38
C LYS A 198 12.46 15.17 -5.78
N TYR A 199 11.69 14.15 -6.14
CA TYR A 199 11.76 13.55 -7.46
C TYR A 199 11.27 14.50 -8.55
N LEU A 200 10.12 15.16 -8.37
CA LEU A 200 9.59 16.17 -9.30
C LEU A 200 10.55 17.35 -9.46
N ARG A 201 11.07 17.90 -8.36
CA ARG A 201 12.06 18.97 -8.40
C ARG A 201 13.26 18.59 -9.29
N ASN A 202 13.84 17.43 -9.06
CA ASN A 202 15.01 16.97 -9.82
C ASN A 202 14.68 16.72 -11.29
N SER A 203 13.52 16.16 -11.59
CA SER A 203 13.03 15.97 -12.97
C SER A 203 12.88 17.31 -13.70
N VAL A 204 12.24 18.30 -13.06
CA VAL A 204 12.08 19.64 -13.61
C VAL A 204 13.42 20.31 -13.87
N LEU A 205 14.36 20.26 -12.91
CA LEU A 205 15.69 20.86 -13.05
C LEU A 205 16.51 20.17 -14.16
N SER A 206 16.34 18.86 -14.35
CA SER A 206 16.96 18.14 -15.47
C SER A 206 16.38 18.59 -16.83
N GLU A 207 15.06 18.72 -16.93
CA GLU A 207 14.39 19.19 -18.14
C GLU A 207 14.76 20.63 -18.49
N MET A 208 14.94 21.51 -17.50
CA MET A 208 15.34 22.91 -17.69
C MET A 208 16.69 23.09 -18.40
N LYS A 209 17.54 22.06 -18.42
CA LYS A 209 18.87 22.12 -19.09
C LYS A 209 18.83 21.79 -20.59
N LYS A 210 17.68 21.34 -21.12
CA LYS A 210 17.53 20.89 -22.51
C LYS A 210 17.42 22.05 -23.50
N ASP A 211 17.83 21.83 -24.76
CA ASP A 211 17.92 22.88 -25.80
C ASP A 211 16.54 23.47 -26.16
N TYR A 212 15.46 22.69 -26.09
CA TYR A 212 14.13 23.22 -26.38
C TYR A 212 13.71 24.30 -25.37
N VAL A 213 14.23 24.27 -24.15
CA VAL A 213 13.99 25.27 -23.12
C VAL A 213 14.68 26.59 -23.49
N ARG A 214 15.94 26.51 -24.01
CA ARG A 214 16.65 27.68 -24.57
C ARG A 214 15.87 28.30 -25.70
N THR A 215 15.38 27.48 -26.63
CA THR A 215 14.54 27.93 -27.76
C THR A 215 13.26 28.61 -27.25
N ALA A 216 12.61 28.09 -26.21
CA ALA A 216 11.43 28.70 -25.65
C ALA A 216 11.71 30.10 -25.06
N TYR A 217 12.82 30.26 -24.34
CA TYR A 217 13.27 31.60 -23.88
C TYR A 217 13.59 32.55 -25.01
N SER A 218 14.28 32.08 -26.07
CA SER A 218 14.61 32.90 -27.25
C SER A 218 13.36 33.41 -27.99
N LYS A 219 12.23 32.72 -27.86
CA LYS A 219 10.91 33.14 -28.37
C LYS A 219 10.20 34.15 -27.47
N GLY A 220 10.83 34.64 -26.40
CA GLY A 220 10.28 35.65 -25.50
C GLY A 220 9.34 35.11 -24.42
N ASN A 221 9.24 33.80 -24.19
CA ASN A 221 8.42 33.24 -23.15
C ASN A 221 8.97 33.58 -21.75
N SER A 222 8.10 33.96 -20.83
CA SER A 222 8.45 34.18 -19.42
C SER A 222 8.81 32.85 -18.73
N VAL A 223 9.50 32.95 -17.58
CA VAL A 223 9.90 31.78 -16.75
C VAL A 223 8.69 30.87 -16.44
N ASN A 224 7.54 31.45 -16.12
CA ASN A 224 6.34 30.69 -15.81
C ASN A 224 5.79 29.96 -17.05
N GLN A 225 5.74 30.64 -18.20
CA GLN A 225 5.29 30.04 -19.45
C GLN A 225 6.19 28.86 -19.85
N VAL A 226 7.50 29.02 -19.71
CA VAL A 226 8.46 27.93 -19.98
C VAL A 226 8.26 26.79 -18.99
N LEU A 227 8.20 27.08 -17.69
CA LEU A 227 8.14 26.08 -16.63
C LEU A 227 6.84 25.26 -16.71
N TYR A 228 5.68 25.91 -16.74
CA TYR A 228 4.38 25.23 -16.71
C TYR A 228 3.90 24.80 -18.11
N GLY A 229 4.23 25.53 -19.15
CA GLY A 229 3.78 25.24 -20.53
C GLY A 229 4.65 24.22 -21.27
N HIS A 230 5.95 24.19 -21.02
CA HIS A 230 6.89 23.36 -21.79
C HIS A 230 7.60 22.30 -20.92
N VAL A 231 8.15 22.69 -19.76
CA VAL A 231 9.00 21.83 -18.94
C VAL A 231 8.18 20.82 -18.14
N LEU A 232 7.12 21.27 -17.46
CA LEU A 232 6.32 20.42 -16.59
C LEU A 232 5.78 19.18 -17.31
N ARG A 233 5.26 19.34 -18.53
CA ARG A 233 4.70 18.24 -19.31
C ARG A 233 5.70 17.12 -19.53
N ASN A 234 6.95 17.46 -19.84
CA ASN A 234 8.01 16.47 -20.07
C ASN A 234 8.56 15.93 -18.73
N ALA A 235 8.69 16.79 -17.71
CA ALA A 235 9.14 16.40 -16.38
C ALA A 235 8.17 15.46 -15.67
N LEU A 236 6.87 15.51 -15.97
CA LEU A 236 5.87 14.63 -15.37
C LEU A 236 5.98 13.17 -15.84
N ILE A 237 6.53 12.89 -17.02
CA ILE A 237 6.61 11.52 -17.53
C ILE A 237 7.31 10.57 -16.53
N PRO A 238 8.56 10.82 -16.09
CA PRO A 238 9.21 9.98 -15.11
C PRO A 238 8.56 10.10 -13.71
N VAL A 239 7.92 11.24 -13.39
CA VAL A 239 7.24 11.43 -12.11
C VAL A 239 5.99 10.56 -12.01
N ILE A 240 5.19 10.44 -13.06
CA ILE A 240 4.01 9.55 -13.09
C ILE A 240 4.44 8.11 -12.81
N THR A 241 5.53 7.64 -13.42
CA THR A 241 6.07 6.29 -13.14
C THR A 241 6.48 6.14 -11.69
N PHE A 242 7.18 7.14 -11.13
CA PHE A 242 7.59 7.12 -9.72
C PHE A 242 6.39 7.13 -8.77
N VAL A 243 5.40 8.00 -9.02
CA VAL A 243 4.15 8.07 -8.23
C VAL A 243 3.39 6.75 -8.27
N ALA A 244 3.39 6.09 -9.41
CA ALA A 244 2.74 4.80 -9.55
C ALA A 244 3.41 3.70 -8.68
N MET A 245 4.75 3.72 -8.54
CA MET A 245 5.46 2.85 -7.59
C MET A 245 5.10 3.20 -6.13
N VAL A 246 4.92 4.49 -5.83
CA VAL A 246 4.50 4.96 -4.49
C VAL A 246 3.12 4.42 -4.10
N VAL A 247 2.20 4.15 -5.05
CA VAL A 247 0.88 3.53 -4.76
C VAL A 247 1.03 2.17 -4.09
N ALA A 248 1.93 1.32 -4.58
CA ALA A 248 2.21 0.02 -3.96
C ALA A 248 2.76 0.18 -2.53
N GLU A 249 3.63 1.17 -2.32
CA GLU A 249 4.19 1.46 -1.00
C GLU A 249 3.17 2.08 -0.02
N ILE A 250 2.15 2.80 -0.50
CA ILE A 250 1.05 3.31 0.34
C ILE A 250 0.31 2.14 0.97
N LEU A 251 -0.03 1.11 0.20
CA LEU A 251 -0.72 -0.07 0.71
C LEU A 251 0.11 -0.79 1.78
N ALA A 252 1.42 -0.98 1.54
CA ALA A 252 2.29 -1.60 2.53
C ALA A 252 2.46 -0.73 3.80
N GLY A 253 2.56 0.60 3.63
CA GLY A 253 2.70 1.55 4.74
C GLY A 253 1.42 1.73 5.57
N SER A 254 0.24 1.57 4.97
CA SER A 254 -1.03 1.70 5.66
C SER A 254 -1.26 0.61 6.71
N LEU A 255 -0.67 -0.58 6.56
CA LEU A 255 -0.85 -1.71 7.48
C LEU A 255 -0.50 -1.37 8.93
N VAL A 256 0.64 -0.69 9.14
CA VAL A 256 1.08 -0.30 10.49
C VAL A 256 0.28 0.90 11.01
N ILE A 257 -0.09 1.83 10.13
CA ILE A 257 -0.93 2.99 10.47
C ILE A 257 -2.31 2.55 10.95
N GLU A 258 -2.92 1.54 10.33
CA GLU A 258 -4.19 0.98 10.78
C GLU A 258 -4.10 0.48 12.23
N GLN A 259 -2.98 -0.12 12.62
CA GLN A 259 -2.75 -0.55 14.00
C GLN A 259 -2.61 0.65 14.94
N VAL A 260 -1.82 1.66 14.59
CA VAL A 260 -1.58 2.86 15.42
C VAL A 260 -2.89 3.61 15.68
N PHE A 261 -3.72 3.79 14.65
CA PHE A 261 -4.99 4.50 14.75
C PHE A 261 -6.19 3.62 15.08
N SER A 262 -5.98 2.34 15.38
CA SER A 262 -7.06 1.38 15.68
C SER A 262 -8.12 1.24 14.58
N ILE A 263 -7.73 1.43 13.32
CA ILE A 263 -8.59 1.30 12.15
C ILE A 263 -8.82 -0.20 11.88
N PRO A 264 -10.07 -0.66 11.69
CA PRO A 264 -10.38 -2.08 11.43
C PRO A 264 -10.13 -2.45 9.97
N GLY A 265 -8.91 -2.28 9.47
CA GLY A 265 -8.50 -2.61 8.10
C GLY A 265 -7.74 -3.94 7.99
N MET A 266 -7.20 -4.19 6.78
CA MET A 266 -6.46 -5.42 6.44
C MET A 266 -5.17 -5.58 7.25
N GLY A 267 -4.45 -4.51 7.52
CA GLY A 267 -3.20 -4.55 8.27
C GLY A 267 -3.44 -4.92 9.73
N ARG A 268 -4.44 -4.31 10.36
CA ARG A 268 -4.83 -4.66 11.73
C ARG A 268 -5.33 -6.10 11.83
N LEU A 269 -6.14 -6.54 10.85
CA LEU A 269 -6.56 -7.94 10.76
C LEU A 269 -5.34 -8.86 10.70
N MET A 270 -4.39 -8.59 9.81
CA MET A 270 -3.18 -9.40 9.62
C MET A 270 -2.33 -9.47 10.90
N ILE A 271 -2.04 -8.33 11.55
CA ILE A 271 -1.24 -8.28 12.79
C ILE A 271 -1.94 -9.06 13.90
N THR A 272 -3.26 -8.90 14.05
CA THR A 272 -4.05 -9.63 15.04
C THR A 272 -4.03 -11.13 14.76
N SER A 273 -4.21 -11.54 13.50
CA SER A 273 -4.24 -12.95 13.10
C SER A 273 -2.87 -13.62 13.25
N ILE A 274 -1.77 -12.91 13.02
CA ILE A 274 -0.41 -13.40 13.33
C ILE A 274 -0.28 -13.67 14.85
N SER A 275 -0.69 -12.70 15.67
CA SER A 275 -0.58 -12.80 17.13
C SER A 275 -1.44 -13.93 17.72
N THR A 276 -2.57 -14.23 17.08
CA THR A 276 -3.49 -15.31 17.49
C THR A 276 -3.27 -16.63 16.74
N ARG A 277 -2.24 -16.71 15.87
CA ARG A 277 -1.91 -17.87 15.03
C ARG A 277 -3.08 -18.33 14.13
N ASP A 278 -3.89 -17.38 13.65
CA ASP A 278 -4.96 -17.64 12.69
C ASP A 278 -4.38 -17.70 11.27
N TYR A 279 -3.71 -18.82 10.98
CA TYR A 279 -2.95 -19.00 9.75
C TYR A 279 -3.77 -18.86 8.46
N PRO A 280 -5.02 -19.40 8.36
CA PRO A 280 -5.82 -19.21 7.15
C PRO A 280 -6.06 -17.73 6.82
N VAL A 281 -6.35 -16.90 7.83
CA VAL A 281 -6.53 -15.46 7.64
C VAL A 281 -5.24 -14.79 7.21
N VAL A 282 -4.10 -15.14 7.83
CA VAL A 282 -2.79 -14.55 7.47
C VAL A 282 -2.39 -14.93 6.05
N GLN A 283 -2.52 -16.21 5.67
CA GLN A 283 -2.22 -16.68 4.31
C GLN A 283 -3.05 -15.94 3.26
N ALA A 284 -4.35 -15.85 3.48
CA ALA A 284 -5.27 -15.18 2.57
C ALA A 284 -5.00 -13.66 2.51
N ALA A 285 -4.74 -13.00 3.64
CA ALA A 285 -4.44 -11.58 3.69
C ALA A 285 -3.12 -11.25 2.96
N VAL A 286 -2.06 -12.03 3.18
CA VAL A 286 -0.78 -11.87 2.47
C VAL A 286 -0.97 -12.05 0.96
N LEU A 287 -1.66 -13.13 0.54
CA LEU A 287 -1.91 -13.37 -0.88
C LEU A 287 -2.72 -12.23 -1.50
N TYR A 288 -3.75 -11.75 -0.80
CA TYR A 288 -4.63 -10.69 -1.29
C TYR A 288 -3.89 -9.36 -1.44
N ILE A 289 -3.17 -8.92 -0.40
CA ILE A 289 -2.38 -7.67 -0.41
C ILE A 289 -1.31 -7.75 -1.51
N THR A 290 -0.60 -8.87 -1.59
CA THR A 290 0.44 -9.04 -2.61
C THR A 290 -0.17 -9.06 -4.02
N SER A 291 -1.32 -9.70 -4.21
CA SER A 291 -2.02 -9.69 -5.51
C SER A 291 -2.38 -8.27 -5.93
N ILE A 292 -2.89 -7.43 -5.03
CA ILE A 292 -3.19 -6.02 -5.30
C ILE A 292 -1.91 -5.28 -5.70
N VAL A 293 -0.82 -5.44 -4.95
CA VAL A 293 0.47 -4.78 -5.25
C VAL A 293 1.00 -5.21 -6.62
N VAL A 294 0.96 -6.51 -6.94
CA VAL A 294 1.43 -7.03 -8.23
C VAL A 294 0.55 -6.54 -9.38
N ILE A 295 -0.78 -6.49 -9.19
CA ILE A 295 -1.71 -5.94 -10.19
C ILE A 295 -1.46 -4.45 -10.41
N ILE A 296 -1.27 -3.67 -9.34
CA ILE A 296 -0.94 -2.24 -9.44
C ILE A 296 0.36 -2.06 -10.21
N ASN A 297 1.42 -2.78 -9.87
CA ASN A 297 2.69 -2.71 -10.59
C ASN A 297 2.54 -3.09 -12.07
N PHE A 298 1.72 -4.10 -12.38
CA PHE A 298 1.40 -4.48 -13.75
C PHE A 298 0.69 -3.34 -14.51
N LEU A 299 -0.30 -2.68 -13.88
CA LEU A 299 -1.00 -1.54 -14.47
C LEU A 299 -0.06 -0.36 -14.69
N VAL A 300 0.85 -0.11 -13.75
CA VAL A 300 1.91 0.92 -13.85
C VAL A 300 2.82 0.66 -15.03
N ASP A 301 3.27 -0.57 -15.21
CA ASP A 301 4.11 -0.96 -16.35
C ASP A 301 3.39 -0.71 -17.70
N ILE A 302 2.07 -0.96 -17.74
CA ILE A 302 1.25 -0.65 -18.93
C ILE A 302 1.16 0.86 -19.17
N LEU A 303 0.86 1.63 -18.11
CA LEU A 303 0.78 3.09 -18.19
C LEU A 303 2.10 3.70 -18.62
N TYR A 304 3.23 3.18 -18.13
CA TYR A 304 4.56 3.62 -18.54
C TYR A 304 4.80 3.44 -20.05
N GLN A 305 4.43 2.28 -20.59
CA GLN A 305 4.57 2.04 -22.04
C GLN A 305 3.65 2.90 -22.90
N LEU A 306 2.48 3.27 -22.38
CA LEU A 306 1.58 4.18 -23.09
C LEU A 306 2.11 5.61 -23.06
N ALA A 307 2.76 6.01 -21.95
CA ALA A 307 3.31 7.35 -21.76
C ALA A 307 4.64 7.57 -22.50
N ASP A 308 5.50 6.54 -22.60
CA ASP A 308 6.79 6.62 -23.29
C ASP A 308 6.87 5.59 -24.44
N PRO A 309 6.62 6.03 -25.70
CA PRO A 309 6.70 5.15 -26.87
C PRO A 309 8.11 4.57 -27.13
N ARG A 310 9.15 5.11 -26.51
CA ARG A 310 10.54 4.68 -26.70
C ARG A 310 10.86 3.37 -26.00
N VAL A 311 10.02 2.93 -25.07
CA VAL A 311 10.18 1.68 -24.32
C VAL A 311 9.50 0.49 -25.02
N ARG A 312 8.98 0.67 -26.23
CA ARG A 312 8.29 -0.37 -27.02
C ARG A 312 9.22 -1.38 -27.70
N THR A 313 10.46 -1.53 -27.28
CA THR A 313 11.39 -2.53 -27.80
C THR A 313 11.36 -3.85 -27.06
#